data_a99c685ead4e39a29d33f206f5f9478c
#
_entry.id   a99c685ead4e39a29d33f206f5f9478c
#
_cell.length_a   1.000
_cell.length_b   1.000
_cell.length_c   1.000
_cell.angle_alpha   90.00
_cell.angle_beta   90.00
_cell.angle_gamma   90.00
#
_symmetry.space_group_name_H-M   'P 1'
#
loop_
_entity.id
_entity.type
_entity.pdbx_description
1 polymer ?
#
loop_
_entity_poly.entity_id
_entity_poly.type
_entity_poly.pdbx_seq_one_letter_code
_entity_poly.pdbx_strand_id
1 'polypeptide(L)'
;EIAEAFQMAALKQLPILYLVQDNGWDISANAAETRAQNAYEYIKGFHGIEAISIDGANFTESYLAIQKVVKTIREERRPFLVHAKVPLLNHHTSGVRMEWYRDDLEEDAKDDPHPKLKKLLEEQGSGLAYFINTEADVRKLVDADYERALNAEDPEPESVTNFIFAPTPVTEEKGEREPKGKKKTVMVDS
;
A
#
# COMPACT_ATOMS: atom_id res chain seq x y z
N GLU A 1 -11.07 6.86 10.05
CA GLU A 1 -9.64 7.24 10.01
C GLU A 1 -9.13 7.52 8.59
N ILE A 2 -9.49 6.68 7.58
CA ILE A 2 -8.98 6.90 6.21
C ILE A 2 -9.56 8.16 5.57
N ALA A 3 -10.80 8.50 5.86
CA ALA A 3 -11.44 9.71 5.37
C ALA A 3 -10.75 10.98 5.91
N GLU A 4 -10.39 10.98 7.19
CA GLU A 4 -9.65 12.05 7.84
C GLU A 4 -8.23 12.18 7.27
N ALA A 5 -7.57 11.04 6.99
CA ALA A 5 -6.26 11.04 6.35
C ALA A 5 -6.31 11.67 4.94
N PHE A 6 -7.33 11.34 4.15
CA PHE A 6 -7.55 11.95 2.84
C PHE A 6 -7.83 13.47 2.94
N GLN A 7 -8.71 13.87 3.86
CA GLN A 7 -9.00 15.29 4.09
C GLN A 7 -7.74 16.07 4.49
N MET A 8 -6.95 15.53 5.40
CA MET A 8 -5.72 16.17 5.85
C MET A 8 -4.67 16.24 4.73
N ALA A 9 -4.50 15.15 3.96
CA ALA A 9 -3.57 15.11 2.84
C ALA A 9 -3.93 16.17 1.77
N ALA A 10 -5.21 16.27 1.42
CA ALA A 10 -5.71 17.26 0.48
C ALA A 10 -5.54 18.71 1.01
N LEU A 11 -5.97 18.96 2.26
CA LEU A 11 -5.90 20.29 2.90
C LEU A 11 -4.46 20.79 2.99
N LYS A 12 -3.53 19.94 3.35
CA LYS A 12 -2.11 20.28 3.53
C LYS A 12 -1.28 20.11 2.27
N GLN A 13 -1.88 19.65 1.18
CA GLN A 13 -1.19 19.33 -0.07
C GLN A 13 0.05 18.46 0.18
N LEU A 14 -0.16 17.37 0.91
CA LEU A 14 0.91 16.45 1.26
C LEU A 14 1.30 15.61 0.04
N PRO A 15 2.60 15.46 -0.25
CA PRO A 15 3.06 14.67 -1.40
C PRO A 15 3.00 13.17 -1.09
N ILE A 16 1.80 12.61 -1.02
CA ILE A 16 1.52 11.24 -0.63
C ILE A 16 0.97 10.47 -1.83
N LEU A 17 1.53 9.28 -2.08
CA LEU A 17 0.93 8.27 -2.94
C LEU A 17 0.14 7.28 -2.08
N TYR A 18 -1.17 7.23 -2.28
CA TYR A 18 -2.02 6.15 -1.79
C TYR A 18 -2.09 5.07 -2.86
N LEU A 19 -1.38 3.97 -2.65
CA LEU A 19 -1.41 2.80 -3.54
C LEU A 19 -2.35 1.75 -2.95
N VAL A 20 -3.45 1.51 -3.64
CA VAL A 20 -4.43 0.48 -3.26
C VAL A 20 -4.28 -0.71 -4.21
N GLN A 21 -3.81 -1.83 -3.70
CA GLN A 21 -3.75 -3.10 -4.41
C GLN A 21 -5.06 -3.85 -4.16
N ASP A 22 -6.01 -3.69 -5.06
CA ASP A 22 -7.35 -4.26 -4.96
C ASP A 22 -7.38 -5.65 -5.61
N ASN A 23 -7.37 -6.68 -4.78
CA ASN A 23 -7.47 -8.06 -5.20
C ASN A 23 -8.90 -8.63 -5.21
N GLY A 24 -9.91 -7.79 -4.96
CA GLY A 24 -11.31 -8.18 -4.98
C GLY A 24 -11.80 -8.99 -3.77
N TRP A 25 -10.95 -9.22 -2.77
CA TRP A 25 -11.27 -10.08 -1.63
C TRP A 25 -10.96 -9.41 -0.27
N ASP A 26 -11.76 -9.74 0.71
CA ASP A 26 -11.57 -9.45 2.13
C ASP A 26 -11.58 -10.79 2.90
N ILE A 27 -10.41 -11.39 3.05
CA ILE A 27 -10.17 -12.76 3.56
C ILE A 27 -10.95 -13.78 2.69
N SER A 28 -12.17 -14.17 3.09
CA SER A 28 -13.02 -15.14 2.41
C SER A 28 -14.31 -14.54 1.83
N ALA A 29 -14.52 -13.24 1.95
CA ALA A 29 -15.65 -12.53 1.36
C ALA A 29 -15.20 -11.76 0.11
N ASN A 30 -15.96 -11.84 -0.96
CA ASN A 30 -15.65 -11.09 -2.18
C ASN A 30 -16.09 -9.62 -2.10
N ALA A 31 -15.60 -8.82 -3.02
CA ALA A 31 -15.88 -7.39 -3.05
C ALA A 31 -17.37 -7.04 -3.14
N ALA A 32 -18.18 -7.85 -3.85
CA ALA A 32 -19.61 -7.61 -3.99
C ALA A 32 -20.38 -7.85 -2.67
N GLU A 33 -19.81 -8.64 -1.77
CA GLU A 33 -20.39 -8.91 -0.45
C GLU A 33 -20.01 -7.85 0.59
N THR A 34 -18.88 -7.15 0.39
CA THR A 34 -18.27 -6.31 1.43
C THR A 34 -18.35 -4.81 1.15
N ARG A 35 -18.53 -4.38 -0.11
CA ARG A 35 -18.46 -2.96 -0.45
C ARG A 35 -19.35 -2.58 -1.64
N ALA A 36 -19.95 -1.40 -1.57
CA ALA A 36 -20.76 -0.83 -2.65
C ALA A 36 -19.89 -0.13 -3.73
N GLN A 37 -18.66 0.24 -3.41
CA GLN A 37 -17.74 0.96 -4.30
C GLN A 37 -16.29 0.61 -3.99
N ASN A 38 -15.42 0.69 -4.99
CA ASN A 38 -13.99 0.49 -4.81
C ASN A 38 -13.28 1.79 -4.37
N ALA A 39 -11.97 1.71 -4.10
CA ALA A 39 -11.19 2.85 -3.63
C ALA A 39 -11.11 4.00 -4.65
N TYR A 40 -11.09 3.69 -5.96
CA TYR A 40 -11.10 4.70 -7.02
C TYR A 40 -12.41 5.47 -7.08
N GLU A 41 -13.53 4.81 -6.86
CA GLU A 41 -14.86 5.45 -6.79
C GLU A 41 -15.01 6.26 -5.50
N TYR A 42 -14.55 5.70 -4.38
CA TYR A 42 -14.62 6.35 -3.07
C TYR A 42 -13.86 7.68 -3.02
N ILE A 43 -12.64 7.71 -3.58
CA ILE A 43 -11.78 8.90 -3.53
C ILE A 43 -12.35 10.10 -4.32
N LYS A 44 -13.22 9.86 -5.29
CA LYS A 44 -13.83 10.95 -6.09
C LYS A 44 -14.63 11.95 -5.26
N GLY A 45 -15.04 11.56 -4.05
CA GLY A 45 -15.70 12.47 -3.10
C GLY A 45 -14.76 13.43 -2.39
N PHE A 46 -13.43 13.28 -2.55
CA PHE A 46 -12.43 14.08 -1.85
C PHE A 46 -11.76 15.06 -2.81
N HIS A 47 -12.09 16.36 -2.68
CA HIS A 47 -11.46 17.40 -3.47
C HIS A 47 -9.96 17.52 -3.14
N GLY A 48 -9.13 17.69 -4.17
CA GLY A 48 -7.69 17.90 -4.00
C GLY A 48 -6.86 16.61 -4.02
N ILE A 49 -7.49 15.44 -4.25
CA ILE A 49 -6.81 14.18 -4.51
C ILE A 49 -7.17 13.72 -5.91
N GLU A 50 -6.19 13.59 -6.78
CA GLU A 50 -6.35 12.97 -8.10
C GLU A 50 -6.22 11.46 -7.97
N ALA A 51 -6.94 10.71 -8.82
CA ALA A 51 -6.89 9.26 -8.80
C ALA A 51 -6.91 8.66 -10.20
N ILE A 52 -6.26 7.50 -10.34
CA ILE A 52 -6.35 6.62 -11.50
C ILE A 52 -6.62 5.19 -11.07
N SER A 53 -7.25 4.42 -11.96
CA SER A 53 -7.38 2.97 -11.83
C SER A 53 -6.59 2.30 -12.96
N ILE A 54 -5.80 1.29 -12.63
CA ILE A 54 -4.91 0.58 -13.55
C ILE A 54 -5.07 -0.93 -13.44
N ASP A 55 -4.66 -1.62 -14.49
CA ASP A 55 -4.40 -3.06 -14.43
C ASP A 55 -3.04 -3.31 -13.75
N GLY A 56 -3.09 -3.67 -12.45
CA GLY A 56 -1.91 -3.94 -11.66
C GLY A 56 -1.16 -5.23 -12.05
N ALA A 57 -1.79 -6.09 -12.86
CA ALA A 57 -1.15 -7.27 -13.44
C ALA A 57 -0.40 -6.97 -14.75
N ASN A 58 -0.53 -5.76 -15.29
CA ASN A 58 0.20 -5.28 -16.46
C ASN A 58 1.42 -4.46 -16.03
N PHE A 59 2.62 -5.02 -16.19
CA PHE A 59 3.87 -4.35 -15.80
C PHE A 59 4.05 -3.00 -16.49
N THR A 60 3.85 -2.92 -17.81
CA THR A 60 4.08 -1.71 -18.58
C THR A 60 3.13 -0.58 -18.15
N GLU A 61 1.84 -0.88 -18.00
CA GLU A 61 0.85 0.07 -17.52
C GLU A 61 1.19 0.56 -16.12
N SER A 62 1.47 -0.37 -15.21
CA SER A 62 1.85 -0.07 -13.82
C SER A 62 3.10 0.80 -13.74
N TYR A 63 4.16 0.45 -14.49
CA TYR A 63 5.40 1.21 -14.51
C TYR A 63 5.19 2.65 -14.98
N LEU A 64 4.53 2.84 -16.13
CA LEU A 64 4.30 4.17 -16.71
C LEU A 64 3.37 5.01 -15.84
N ALA A 65 2.32 4.39 -15.27
CA ALA A 65 1.39 5.06 -14.37
C ALA A 65 2.09 5.54 -13.09
N ILE A 66 2.84 4.67 -12.42
CA ILE A 66 3.56 5.03 -11.19
C ILE A 66 4.65 6.07 -11.47
N GLN A 67 5.39 5.96 -12.57
CA GLN A 67 6.38 6.96 -12.98
C GLN A 67 5.75 8.35 -13.13
N LYS A 68 4.61 8.43 -13.84
CA LYS A 68 3.86 9.68 -14.02
C LYS A 68 3.37 10.22 -12.68
N VAL A 69 2.74 9.38 -11.86
CA VAL A 69 2.17 9.79 -10.57
C VAL A 69 3.23 10.28 -9.60
N VAL A 70 4.36 9.55 -9.48
CA VAL A 70 5.47 9.96 -8.60
C VAL A 70 6.07 11.30 -9.06
N LYS A 71 6.21 11.50 -10.38
CA LYS A 71 6.64 12.79 -10.92
C LYS A 71 5.67 13.90 -10.53
N THR A 72 4.36 13.71 -10.76
CA THR A 72 3.32 14.69 -10.42
C THR A 72 3.34 15.04 -8.92
N ILE A 73 3.39 14.04 -8.04
CA ILE A 73 3.45 14.24 -6.60
C ILE A 73 4.67 15.08 -6.18
N ARG A 74 5.82 14.82 -6.77
CA ARG A 74 7.07 15.53 -6.44
C ARG A 74 7.08 16.96 -6.94
N GLU A 75 6.56 17.21 -8.14
CA GLU A 75 6.56 18.52 -8.78
C GLU A 75 5.42 19.41 -8.25
N GLU A 76 4.22 18.88 -8.11
CA GLU A 76 3.03 19.62 -7.73
C GLU A 76 2.73 19.59 -6.22
N ARG A 77 3.43 18.77 -5.46
CA ARG A 77 3.30 18.66 -3.99
C ARG A 77 1.86 18.41 -3.54
N ARG A 78 1.17 17.48 -4.15
CA ARG A 78 -0.22 17.11 -3.83
C ARG A 78 -0.41 15.60 -3.76
N PRO A 79 -1.43 15.12 -3.02
CA PRO A 79 -1.70 13.70 -2.88
C PRO A 79 -2.30 13.10 -4.16
N PHE A 80 -2.06 11.81 -4.35
CA PHE A 80 -2.57 11.04 -5.47
C PHE A 80 -2.95 9.64 -5.02
N LEU A 81 -4.02 9.06 -5.58
CA LEU A 81 -4.40 7.69 -5.35
C LEU A 81 -4.26 6.86 -6.64
N VAL A 82 -3.56 5.74 -6.55
CA VAL A 82 -3.53 4.71 -7.59
C VAL A 82 -4.28 3.47 -7.09
N HIS A 83 -5.35 3.14 -7.78
CA HIS A 83 -6.11 1.91 -7.56
C HIS A 83 -5.63 0.88 -8.59
N ALA A 84 -4.86 -0.10 -8.16
CA ALA A 84 -4.35 -1.17 -8.98
C ALA A 84 -5.18 -2.44 -8.76
N LYS A 85 -5.84 -2.93 -9.81
CA LYS A 85 -6.51 -4.23 -9.80
C LYS A 85 -5.45 -5.31 -9.92
N VAL A 86 -5.43 -6.25 -8.98
CA VAL A 86 -4.43 -7.32 -8.93
C VAL A 86 -5.08 -8.66 -8.65
N PRO A 87 -4.52 -9.79 -9.11
CA PRO A 87 -5.01 -11.11 -8.74
C PRO A 87 -4.66 -11.43 -7.28
N LEU A 88 -5.48 -12.26 -6.62
CA LEU A 88 -5.16 -12.87 -5.33
C LEU A 88 -4.58 -14.26 -5.55
N LEU A 89 -3.25 -14.35 -5.69
CA LEU A 89 -2.56 -15.59 -6.07
C LEU A 89 -2.29 -16.55 -4.90
N ASN A 90 -2.30 -16.06 -3.66
CA ASN A 90 -1.97 -16.84 -2.48
C ASN A 90 -3.02 -16.68 -1.38
N HIS A 91 -3.00 -17.58 -0.40
CA HIS A 91 -3.86 -17.51 0.77
C HIS A 91 -3.64 -16.21 1.56
N HIS A 92 -4.72 -15.67 2.12
CA HIS A 92 -4.63 -14.53 3.01
C HIS A 92 -3.86 -14.88 4.30
N THR A 93 -4.17 -16.04 4.87
CA THR A 93 -3.52 -16.57 6.08
C THR A 93 -3.28 -18.07 5.94
N SER A 94 -2.45 -18.62 6.81
CA SER A 94 -2.20 -20.09 6.87
C SER A 94 -3.43 -20.90 7.26
N GLY A 95 -4.42 -20.30 7.91
CA GLY A 95 -5.61 -20.98 8.44
C GLY A 95 -6.84 -20.95 7.55
N VAL A 96 -6.84 -20.14 6.49
CA VAL A 96 -7.99 -19.99 5.58
C VAL A 96 -7.54 -20.26 4.15
N ARG A 97 -7.93 -21.39 3.62
CA ARG A 97 -7.52 -21.83 2.28
C ARG A 97 -8.50 -21.33 1.24
N MET A 98 -7.97 -20.83 0.12
CA MET A 98 -8.77 -20.28 -0.99
C MET A 98 -9.71 -21.32 -1.61
N GLU A 99 -9.29 -22.57 -1.67
CA GLU A 99 -10.08 -23.67 -2.25
C GLU A 99 -11.39 -23.94 -1.49
N TRP A 100 -11.56 -23.36 -0.29
CA TRP A 100 -12.78 -23.54 0.50
C TRP A 100 -13.90 -22.57 0.13
N TYR A 101 -13.56 -21.45 -0.51
CA TYR A 101 -14.52 -20.36 -0.74
C TYR A 101 -14.42 -19.72 -2.14
N ARG A 102 -13.45 -20.13 -2.97
CA ARG A 102 -13.24 -19.60 -4.32
C ARG A 102 -13.38 -20.69 -5.36
N ASP A 103 -14.06 -20.37 -6.45
CA ASP A 103 -14.24 -21.20 -7.65
C ASP A 103 -13.53 -20.61 -8.89
N ASP A 104 -12.85 -19.46 -8.73
CA ASP A 104 -12.20 -18.68 -9.79
C ASP A 104 -10.67 -18.78 -9.80
N LEU A 105 -10.07 -19.70 -9.03
CA LEU A 105 -8.61 -19.77 -8.83
C LEU A 105 -7.82 -19.93 -10.13
N GLU A 106 -8.31 -20.79 -11.05
CA GLU A 106 -7.64 -21.01 -12.34
C GLU A 106 -7.73 -19.78 -13.26
N GLU A 107 -8.81 -19.05 -13.18
CA GLU A 107 -9.00 -17.82 -13.96
C GLU A 107 -8.12 -16.70 -13.43
N ASP A 108 -8.13 -16.50 -12.11
CA ASP A 108 -7.34 -15.48 -11.43
C ASP A 108 -5.82 -15.71 -11.61
N ALA A 109 -5.40 -16.97 -11.62
CA ALA A 109 -4.00 -17.35 -11.88
C ALA A 109 -3.50 -16.95 -13.29
N LYS A 110 -4.38 -16.78 -14.28
CA LYS A 110 -4.00 -16.29 -15.61
C LYS A 110 -3.55 -14.83 -15.58
N ASP A 111 -3.96 -14.10 -14.54
CA ASP A 111 -3.60 -12.71 -14.33
C ASP A 111 -2.29 -12.52 -13.54
N ASP A 112 -1.57 -13.61 -13.23
CA ASP A 112 -0.22 -13.51 -12.63
C ASP A 112 0.68 -12.60 -13.48
N PRO A 113 1.20 -11.49 -12.91
CA PRO A 113 2.06 -10.55 -13.64
C PRO A 113 3.42 -11.14 -14.01
N HIS A 114 3.92 -12.14 -13.29
CA HIS A 114 5.26 -12.68 -13.51
C HIS A 114 5.40 -13.39 -14.87
N PRO A 115 4.56 -14.39 -15.24
CA PRO A 115 4.64 -15.00 -16.56
C PRO A 115 4.31 -14.02 -17.70
N LYS A 116 3.43 -13.03 -17.47
CA LYS A 116 3.12 -11.98 -18.45
C LYS A 116 4.35 -11.11 -18.72
N LEU A 117 5.08 -10.69 -17.68
CA LEU A 117 6.32 -9.92 -17.84
C LEU A 117 7.42 -10.76 -18.53
N LYS A 118 7.57 -12.02 -18.13
CA LYS A 118 8.54 -12.93 -18.76
C LYS A 118 8.30 -13.02 -20.27
N LYS A 119 7.06 -13.26 -20.68
CA LYS A 119 6.68 -13.32 -22.10
C LYS A 119 6.99 -12.00 -22.82
N LEU A 120 6.67 -10.86 -22.22
CA LEU A 120 7.00 -9.55 -22.80
C LEU A 120 8.51 -9.39 -23.05
N LEU A 121 9.33 -9.78 -22.08
CA LEU A 121 10.79 -9.70 -22.20
C LEU A 121 11.34 -10.69 -23.23
N GLU A 122 10.77 -11.89 -23.37
CA GLU A 122 11.10 -12.85 -24.43
C GLU A 122 10.81 -12.26 -25.83
N GLU A 123 9.66 -11.65 -26.02
CA GLU A 123 9.28 -10.95 -27.25
C GLU A 123 10.22 -9.79 -27.60
N GLN A 124 10.85 -9.19 -26.58
CA GLN A 124 11.87 -8.14 -26.72
C GLN A 124 13.30 -8.68 -26.90
N GLY A 125 13.46 -10.02 -26.96
CA GLY A 125 14.74 -10.66 -27.26
C GLY A 125 15.51 -11.16 -26.05
N SER A 126 14.94 -11.17 -24.83
CA SER A 126 15.59 -11.78 -23.67
C SER A 126 15.60 -13.29 -23.80
N GLY A 127 16.78 -13.90 -23.75
CA GLY A 127 16.94 -15.35 -23.88
C GLY A 127 16.75 -16.10 -22.56
N LEU A 128 16.55 -17.42 -22.66
CA LEU A 128 16.36 -18.32 -21.52
C LEU A 128 17.46 -18.18 -20.44
N ALA A 129 18.73 -18.03 -20.86
CA ALA A 129 19.85 -17.86 -19.94
C ALA A 129 19.72 -16.60 -19.07
N TYR A 130 19.14 -15.52 -19.61
CA TYR A 130 18.87 -14.29 -18.84
C TYR A 130 17.93 -14.57 -17.67
N PHE A 131 16.83 -15.30 -17.92
CA PHE A 131 15.86 -15.60 -16.85
C PHE A 131 16.45 -16.53 -15.79
N ILE A 132 17.12 -17.62 -16.21
CA ILE A 132 17.76 -18.57 -15.28
C ILE A 132 18.76 -17.85 -14.37
N ASN A 133 19.62 -17.02 -14.92
CA ASN A 133 20.62 -16.28 -14.15
C ASN A 133 19.98 -15.26 -13.22
N THR A 134 19.00 -14.48 -13.71
CA THR A 134 18.29 -13.48 -12.90
C THR A 134 17.55 -14.14 -11.73
N GLU A 135 16.82 -15.23 -11.98
CA GLU A 135 16.11 -15.97 -10.93
C GLU A 135 17.08 -16.55 -9.89
N ALA A 136 18.23 -17.08 -10.32
CA ALA A 136 19.26 -17.60 -9.41
C ALA A 136 19.89 -16.50 -8.55
N ASP A 137 20.21 -15.36 -9.14
CA ASP A 137 20.79 -14.21 -8.42
C ASP A 137 19.80 -13.61 -7.41
N VAL A 138 18.53 -13.46 -7.81
CA VAL A 138 17.47 -12.98 -6.92
C VAL A 138 17.25 -13.96 -5.76
N ARG A 139 17.18 -15.25 -6.03
CA ARG A 139 17.03 -16.27 -4.97
C ARG A 139 18.18 -16.21 -3.98
N LYS A 140 19.43 -16.15 -4.45
CA LYS A 140 20.61 -16.02 -3.59
C LYS A 140 20.54 -14.78 -2.69
N LEU A 141 20.06 -13.66 -3.25
CA LEU A 141 19.90 -12.41 -2.48
C LEU A 141 18.83 -12.56 -1.39
N VAL A 142 17.66 -13.11 -1.75
CA VAL A 142 16.54 -13.32 -0.83
C VAL A 142 16.93 -14.30 0.28
N ASP A 143 17.59 -15.41 -0.06
CA ASP A 143 18.05 -16.40 0.94
C ASP A 143 19.05 -15.79 1.92
N ALA A 144 19.98 -14.96 1.43
CA ALA A 144 20.93 -14.25 2.28
C ALA A 144 20.26 -13.23 3.21
N ASP A 145 19.25 -12.52 2.73
CA ASP A 145 18.46 -11.57 3.53
C ASP A 145 17.61 -12.29 4.58
N TYR A 146 17.03 -13.42 4.22
CA TYR A 146 16.29 -14.28 5.14
C TYR A 146 17.18 -14.80 6.28
N GLU A 147 18.35 -15.35 5.96
CA GLU A 147 19.30 -15.83 6.95
C GLU A 147 19.78 -14.68 7.86
N ARG A 148 20.00 -13.49 7.30
CA ARG A 148 20.35 -12.31 8.11
C ARG A 148 19.24 -11.94 9.08
N ALA A 149 17.97 -12.01 8.66
CA ALA A 149 16.83 -11.73 9.53
C ALA A 149 16.67 -12.78 10.64
N LEU A 150 16.85 -14.09 10.31
CA LEU A 150 16.79 -15.18 11.29
C LEU A 150 17.86 -15.06 12.38
N ASN A 151 19.06 -14.58 12.02
CA ASN A 151 20.18 -14.44 12.93
C ASN A 151 20.29 -13.05 13.56
N ALA A 152 19.34 -12.15 13.30
CA ALA A 152 19.31 -10.85 13.95
C ALA A 152 18.96 -10.99 15.42
N GLU A 153 19.55 -10.14 16.24
CA GLU A 153 19.19 -10.05 17.66
C GLU A 153 17.76 -9.51 17.79
N ASP A 154 17.05 -9.99 18.81
CA ASP A 154 15.73 -9.46 19.14
C ASP A 154 15.86 -7.97 19.55
N PRO A 155 14.87 -7.14 19.21
CA PRO A 155 14.88 -5.74 19.64
C PRO A 155 14.87 -5.61 21.15
N GLU A 156 15.63 -4.67 21.69
CA GLU A 156 15.57 -4.33 23.11
C GLU A 156 14.16 -3.84 23.47
N PRO A 157 13.50 -4.36 24.53
CA PRO A 157 12.14 -4.00 24.90
C PRO A 157 11.94 -2.48 25.05
N GLU A 158 12.94 -1.78 25.55
CA GLU A 158 12.90 -0.34 25.75
C GLU A 158 12.86 0.43 24.42
N SER A 159 13.29 -0.19 23.32
CA SER A 159 13.29 0.42 21.99
C SER A 159 11.89 0.70 21.44
N VAL A 160 10.83 0.12 22.05
CA VAL A 160 9.44 0.31 21.61
C VAL A 160 8.99 1.78 21.60
N THR A 161 9.62 2.62 22.43
CA THR A 161 9.33 4.05 22.48
C THR A 161 10.19 4.90 21.55
N ASN A 162 11.15 4.27 20.83
CA ASN A 162 12.03 5.00 19.93
C ASN A 162 11.31 5.31 18.61
N PHE A 163 11.61 6.49 18.05
CA PHE A 163 11.13 6.88 16.72
C PHE A 163 9.59 6.93 16.55
N ILE A 164 8.82 7.05 17.64
CA ILE A 164 7.36 7.18 17.59
C ILE A 164 6.95 8.46 16.85
N PHE A 165 7.70 9.54 17.04
CA PHE A 165 7.49 10.82 16.38
C PHE A 165 8.75 11.26 15.64
N ALA A 166 8.55 11.96 14.54
CA ALA A 166 9.65 12.66 13.87
C ALA A 166 10.26 13.71 14.80
N PRO A 167 11.57 13.99 14.68
CA PRO A 167 12.17 15.10 15.41
C PRO A 167 11.39 16.39 15.15
N THR A 168 11.02 17.07 16.23
CA THR A 168 10.30 18.35 16.16
C THR A 168 11.09 19.42 16.88
N PRO A 169 11.10 20.69 16.36
CA PRO A 169 11.67 21.80 17.09
C PRO A 169 10.81 22.25 18.29
N VAL A 170 9.58 21.75 18.40
CA VAL A 170 8.70 22.05 19.53
C VAL A 170 9.04 21.10 20.68
N THR A 171 9.99 21.50 21.51
CA THR A 171 10.45 20.73 22.66
C THR A 171 9.83 21.15 23.98
N GLU A 172 9.13 22.27 23.98
CA GLU A 172 8.47 22.81 25.17
C GLU A 172 7.00 23.12 24.92
N GLU A 173 6.17 22.70 25.82
CA GLU A 173 4.79 23.06 25.84
C GLU A 173 4.63 24.44 26.49
N LYS A 174 4.13 25.41 25.71
CA LYS A 174 3.87 26.76 26.23
C LYS A 174 2.38 26.92 26.50
N GLY A 175 2.04 27.16 27.72
CA GLY A 175 0.68 27.41 28.17
C GLY A 175 0.33 26.73 29.49
N GLU A 176 -0.72 27.20 30.12
CA GLU A 176 -1.27 26.57 31.31
C GLU A 176 -2.32 25.55 30.90
N ARG A 177 -2.13 24.28 31.30
CA ARG A 177 -3.12 23.21 31.06
C ARG A 177 -4.20 23.14 32.12
N GLU A 178 -4.02 23.80 33.27
CA GLU A 178 -5.01 23.79 34.31
C GLU A 178 -6.13 24.79 34.03
N PRO A 179 -7.39 24.38 34.17
CA PRO A 179 -8.50 25.29 33.97
C PRO A 179 -8.48 26.42 35.03
N LYS A 180 -8.48 27.66 34.58
CA LYS A 180 -8.48 28.86 35.46
C LYS A 180 -9.79 29.10 36.20
N GLY A 181 -10.80 28.29 35.99
CA GLY A 181 -12.14 28.42 36.54
C GLY A 181 -12.54 27.26 37.41
N LYS A 182 -13.45 27.53 38.39
CA LYS A 182 -14.07 26.51 39.25
C LYS A 182 -15.24 25.78 38.54
N LYS A 183 -15.67 26.21 37.38
CA LYS A 183 -16.78 25.61 36.63
C LYS A 183 -16.30 24.33 35.97
N LYS A 184 -16.93 23.19 36.32
CA LYS A 184 -16.73 21.97 35.54
C LYS A 184 -17.34 22.16 34.14
N THR A 185 -16.52 22.01 33.13
CA THR A 185 -16.95 21.98 31.73
C THR A 185 -16.88 20.56 31.21
N VAL A 186 -17.76 20.21 30.33
CA VAL A 186 -17.68 18.96 29.55
C VAL A 186 -17.02 19.23 28.22
N MET A 187 -16.51 18.21 27.57
CA MET A 187 -15.73 18.36 26.31
C MET A 187 -16.48 19.10 25.19
N VAL A 188 -17.82 19.07 25.22
CA VAL A 188 -18.68 19.82 24.25
C VAL A 188 -18.84 21.30 24.57
N ASP A 189 -18.38 21.75 25.73
CA ASP A 189 -18.46 23.16 26.17
C ASP A 189 -17.13 23.92 25.94
N SER A 190 -16.13 23.25 25.37
CA SER A 190 -14.77 23.79 25.16
C SER A 190 -14.53 24.29 23.74
#